data_b031228f753e56633f757c420bbbedf5
#
_entry.id   b031228f753e56633f757c420bbbedf5
#
_cell.length_a   1.000
_cell.length_b   1.000
_cell.length_c   1.000
_cell.angle_alpha   90.00
_cell.angle_beta   90.00
_cell.angle_gamma   90.00
#
_symmetry.space_group_name_H-M   'P 1'
#
loop_
_entity.id
_entity.type
_entity.pdbx_description
1 polymer ?
#
loop_
_entity_poly.entity_id
_entity_poly.type
_entity_poly.pdbx_seq_one_letter_code
_entity_poly.pdbx_strand_id
1 'polypeptide(L)'
;MQVFKAKAGEFRDATSSILGWKLMFQSTRVRLTSMFDTTASMVFDSIANSDVGTMKLISLGDGGEGGPPNTRNLMQFWVHERSSIPCFLAAMTLECYEQSMKAQQNRLEKTSMDI
;
A
#
# COMPACT_ATOMS: atom_id res chain seq x y z
N MET A 1 0.06 -21.74 -21.72
CA MET A 1 -0.44 -21.62 -20.34
C MET A 1 0.65 -21.30 -19.34
N GLN A 2 1.77 -22.02 -19.36
CA GLN A 2 2.88 -21.73 -18.44
C GLN A 2 3.52 -20.37 -18.66
N VAL A 3 3.57 -19.91 -19.91
CA VAL A 3 4.15 -18.61 -20.25
C VAL A 3 3.33 -17.46 -19.60
N PHE A 4 2.02 -17.58 -19.60
CA PHE A 4 1.15 -16.56 -18.97
C PHE A 4 1.34 -16.49 -17.47
N LYS A 5 1.46 -17.65 -16.82
CA LYS A 5 1.67 -17.68 -15.36
C LYS A 5 3.03 -17.10 -14.99
N ALA A 6 4.08 -17.42 -15.76
CA ALA A 6 5.41 -16.87 -15.52
C ALA A 6 5.44 -15.36 -15.72
N LYS A 7 4.80 -14.84 -16.78
CA LYS A 7 4.74 -13.41 -17.04
C LYS A 7 3.92 -12.68 -16.00
N ALA A 8 2.81 -13.26 -15.53
CA ALA A 8 2.00 -12.67 -14.47
C ALA A 8 2.79 -12.57 -13.17
N GLY A 9 3.58 -13.60 -12.83
CA GLY A 9 4.45 -13.58 -11.66
C GLY A 9 5.55 -12.54 -11.77
N GLU A 10 6.20 -12.45 -12.92
CA GLU A 10 7.23 -11.43 -13.19
C GLU A 10 6.65 -10.03 -13.08
N PHE A 11 5.48 -9.80 -13.66
CA PHE A 11 4.78 -8.52 -13.59
C PHE A 11 4.46 -8.14 -12.14
N ARG A 12 3.95 -9.10 -11.38
CA ARG A 12 3.60 -8.88 -9.97
C ARG A 12 4.83 -8.53 -9.14
N ASP A 13 5.92 -9.27 -9.34
CA ASP A 13 7.17 -9.04 -8.62
C ASP A 13 7.77 -7.69 -8.98
N ALA A 14 7.78 -7.33 -10.26
CA ALA A 14 8.28 -6.04 -10.71
C ALA A 14 7.45 -4.89 -10.14
N THR A 15 6.12 -5.03 -10.18
CA THR A 15 5.21 -4.01 -9.66
C THR A 15 5.42 -3.81 -8.17
N SER A 16 5.52 -4.90 -7.40
CA SER A 16 5.74 -4.84 -5.96
C SER A 16 7.07 -4.17 -5.62
N SER A 17 8.13 -4.50 -6.38
CA SER A 17 9.45 -3.94 -6.16
C SER A 17 9.50 -2.44 -6.45
N ILE A 18 8.83 -2.02 -7.51
CA ILE A 18 8.88 -0.62 -7.94
C ILE A 18 7.99 0.26 -7.07
N LEU A 19 6.78 -0.21 -6.76
CA LEU A 19 5.79 0.57 -6.01
C LEU A 19 5.91 0.42 -4.50
N GLY A 20 6.55 -0.66 -4.02
CA GLY A 20 6.65 -0.93 -2.59
C GLY A 20 5.36 -1.48 -2.00
N TRP A 21 4.48 -2.02 -2.83
CA TRP A 21 3.20 -2.60 -2.39
C TRP A 21 2.99 -3.96 -3.02
N LYS A 22 2.62 -4.92 -2.20
CA LYS A 22 2.25 -6.27 -2.65
C LYS A 22 0.79 -6.26 -3.06
N LEU A 23 0.52 -6.71 -4.29
CA LEU A 23 -0.82 -6.71 -4.85
C LEU A 23 -1.42 -8.10 -4.81
N MET A 24 -2.66 -8.21 -4.32
CA MET A 24 -3.42 -9.45 -4.33
C MET A 24 -4.76 -9.21 -5.02
N PHE A 25 -4.99 -9.90 -6.11
CA PHE A 25 -6.21 -9.76 -6.91
C PHE A 25 -7.26 -10.77 -6.48
N GLN A 26 -8.48 -10.30 -6.22
CA GLN A 26 -9.62 -11.12 -5.87
C GLN A 26 -10.84 -10.60 -6.61
N SER A 27 -11.22 -11.28 -7.70
CA SER A 27 -12.35 -10.87 -8.54
C SER A 27 -12.13 -9.43 -9.06
N THR A 28 -13.03 -8.49 -8.73
CA THR A 28 -12.90 -7.09 -9.14
C THR A 28 -12.07 -6.25 -8.17
N ARG A 29 -11.62 -6.85 -7.08
CA ARG A 29 -10.90 -6.14 -6.01
C ARG A 29 -9.41 -6.41 -6.06
N VAL A 30 -8.64 -5.45 -5.60
CA VAL A 30 -7.21 -5.61 -5.39
C VAL A 30 -6.86 -5.12 -3.99
N ARG A 31 -6.15 -5.97 -3.24
CA ARG A 31 -5.63 -5.61 -1.92
C ARG A 31 -4.16 -5.26 -2.07
N LEU A 32 -3.78 -4.12 -1.53
CA LEU A 32 -2.38 -3.69 -1.48
C LEU A 32 -1.88 -3.75 -0.05
N THR A 33 -0.74 -4.39 0.16
CA THR A 33 -0.09 -4.45 1.47
C THR A 33 1.31 -3.86 1.34
N SER A 34 1.66 -2.97 2.25
CA SER A 34 2.96 -2.30 2.21
C SER A 34 4.11 -3.29 2.41
N MET A 35 5.17 -3.14 1.62
CA MET A 35 6.42 -3.89 1.79
C MET A 35 7.22 -3.39 2.98
N PHE A 36 6.98 -2.16 3.43
CA PHE A 36 7.69 -1.56 4.56
C PHE A 36 6.95 -1.74 5.88
N ASP A 37 5.62 -1.83 5.85
CA ASP A 37 4.78 -1.98 7.03
C ASP A 37 3.63 -2.93 6.70
N THR A 38 3.75 -4.19 7.12
CA THR A 38 2.78 -5.23 6.79
C THR A 38 1.41 -5.01 7.45
N THR A 39 1.31 -4.09 8.41
CA THR A 39 0.01 -3.71 8.98
C THR A 39 -0.74 -2.70 8.14
N ALA A 40 -0.05 -2.04 7.21
CA ALA A 40 -0.66 -1.06 6.30
C ALA A 40 -1.18 -1.79 5.07
N SER A 41 -2.49 -1.84 4.92
CA SER A 41 -3.13 -2.45 3.76
C SER A 41 -4.34 -1.62 3.34
N MET A 42 -4.72 -1.77 2.07
CA MET A 42 -5.88 -1.08 1.53
C MET A 42 -6.49 -1.93 0.43
N VAL A 43 -7.79 -1.78 0.22
CA VAL A 43 -8.52 -2.54 -0.80
C VAL A 43 -9.19 -1.56 -1.75
N PHE A 44 -8.98 -1.79 -3.03
CA PHE A 44 -9.63 -1.04 -4.11
C PHE A 44 -10.57 -1.96 -4.85
N ASP A 45 -11.65 -1.40 -5.37
CA ASP A 45 -12.60 -2.12 -6.22
C ASP A 45 -12.82 -1.33 -7.49
N SER A 46 -13.14 -2.02 -8.58
CA SER A 46 -13.50 -1.34 -9.82
C SER A 46 -14.85 -0.66 -9.65
N ILE A 47 -15.00 0.52 -10.28
CA ILE A 47 -16.30 1.19 -10.31
C ILE A 47 -17.15 0.51 -11.37
N ALA A 48 -18.34 0.03 -10.96
CA ALA A 48 -19.27 -0.61 -11.87
C ALA A 48 -19.63 0.34 -13.00
N ASN A 49 -19.69 -0.19 -14.22
CA ASN A 49 -20.02 0.54 -15.45
C ASN A 49 -18.97 1.57 -15.88
N SER A 50 -17.75 1.47 -15.37
CA SER A 50 -16.64 2.29 -15.83
C SER A 50 -15.90 1.57 -16.94
N ASP A 51 -15.87 2.16 -18.14
CA ASP A 51 -15.14 1.59 -19.28
C ASP A 51 -13.63 1.75 -19.19
N VAL A 52 -13.15 2.52 -18.23
CA VAL A 52 -11.75 2.92 -18.15
C VAL A 52 -11.01 2.26 -16.99
N GLY A 53 -11.63 1.28 -16.35
CA GLY A 53 -10.99 0.55 -15.25
C GLY A 53 -10.62 1.41 -14.06
N THR A 54 -11.43 2.42 -13.77
CA THR A 54 -11.23 3.29 -12.62
C THR A 54 -11.44 2.52 -11.33
N MET A 55 -10.54 2.70 -10.38
CA MET A 55 -10.60 2.03 -9.10
C MET A 55 -11.07 2.98 -8.00
N LYS A 56 -11.73 2.42 -7.00
CA LYS A 56 -12.22 3.16 -5.85
C LYS A 56 -11.69 2.53 -4.57
N LEU A 57 -11.18 3.34 -3.67
CA LEU A 57 -10.73 2.88 -2.36
C LEU A 57 -11.95 2.52 -1.51
N ILE A 58 -12.02 1.26 -1.05
CA ILE A 58 -13.17 0.79 -0.26
C ILE A 58 -12.83 0.50 1.19
N SER A 59 -11.57 0.20 1.52
CA SER A 59 -11.21 0.01 2.92
C SER A 59 -9.73 0.25 3.15
N LEU A 60 -9.40 0.61 4.40
CA LEU A 60 -8.03 0.77 4.89
C LEU A 60 -7.81 -0.22 6.03
N GLY A 61 -6.82 -1.10 5.87
CA GLY A 61 -6.46 -2.06 6.89
C GLY A 61 -7.57 -3.04 7.21
N ASP A 62 -7.40 -3.74 8.31
CA ASP A 62 -8.41 -4.65 8.84
C ASP A 62 -9.20 -3.94 9.94
N GLY A 63 -10.34 -3.38 9.57
CA GLY A 63 -11.18 -2.63 10.50
C GLY A 63 -10.71 -1.20 10.76
N GLY A 64 -9.87 -0.65 9.89
CA GLY A 64 -9.39 0.72 10.01
C GLY A 64 -8.22 0.90 10.95
N GLU A 65 -7.68 -0.19 11.49
CA GLU A 65 -6.49 -0.19 12.33
C GLU A 65 -5.26 -0.65 11.56
N GLY A 66 -4.09 -0.19 11.98
CA GLY A 66 -2.83 -0.53 11.34
C GLY A 66 -2.38 0.55 10.38
N GLY A 67 -1.10 0.50 10.04
CA GLY A 67 -0.46 1.48 9.18
C GLY A 67 -0.02 2.72 9.93
N PRO A 68 0.53 3.71 9.21
CA PRO A 68 1.03 4.94 9.81
C PRO A 68 -0.09 5.77 10.44
N PRO A 69 0.19 6.52 11.50
CA PRO A 69 -0.84 7.31 12.19
C PRO A 69 -1.45 8.43 11.33
N ASN A 70 -0.74 8.88 10.28
CA ASN A 70 -1.20 9.97 9.44
C ASN A 70 -2.10 9.51 8.28
N THR A 71 -2.46 8.23 8.24
CA THR A 71 -3.18 7.63 7.11
C THR A 71 -4.50 8.32 6.80
N ARG A 72 -5.30 8.61 7.81
CA ARG A 72 -6.61 9.25 7.62
C ARG A 72 -6.49 10.66 7.04
N ASN A 73 -5.50 11.41 7.49
CA ASN A 73 -5.26 12.75 6.97
C ASN A 73 -4.83 12.72 5.51
N LEU A 74 -3.96 11.77 5.15
CA LEU A 74 -3.53 11.58 3.77
C LEU A 74 -4.69 11.15 2.87
N MET A 75 -5.55 10.26 3.38
CA MET A 75 -6.74 9.82 2.64
C MET A 75 -7.68 10.99 2.40
N GLN A 76 -7.96 11.78 3.44
CA GLN A 76 -8.84 12.95 3.33
C GLN A 76 -8.31 13.94 2.29
N PHE A 77 -7.02 14.23 2.34
CA PHE A 77 -6.43 15.22 1.42
C PHE A 77 -6.35 14.68 -0.01
N TRP A 78 -5.77 13.48 -0.20
CA TRP A 78 -5.48 13.00 -1.55
C TRP A 78 -6.67 12.32 -2.22
N VAL A 79 -7.43 11.51 -1.48
CA VAL A 79 -8.55 10.77 -2.06
C VAL A 79 -9.82 11.61 -2.12
N HIS A 80 -10.19 12.25 -1.01
CA HIS A 80 -11.45 12.99 -0.95
C HIS A 80 -11.37 14.39 -1.53
N GLU A 81 -10.32 15.13 -1.23
CA GLU A 81 -10.20 16.51 -1.72
C GLU A 81 -9.57 16.59 -3.11
N ARG A 82 -8.53 15.82 -3.38
CA ARG A 82 -7.78 15.89 -4.64
C ARG A 82 -8.16 14.80 -5.63
N SER A 83 -8.91 13.79 -5.22
CA SER A 83 -9.33 12.67 -6.06
C SER A 83 -8.16 12.00 -6.79
N SER A 84 -7.03 11.83 -6.10
CA SER A 84 -5.83 11.25 -6.70
C SER A 84 -5.35 10.05 -5.90
N ILE A 85 -5.72 8.86 -6.34
CA ILE A 85 -5.25 7.61 -5.76
C ILE A 85 -3.73 7.45 -5.92
N PRO A 86 -3.11 7.74 -7.08
CA PRO A 86 -1.65 7.63 -7.19
C PRO A 86 -0.89 8.51 -6.20
N CYS A 87 -1.35 9.73 -5.97
CA CYS A 87 -0.71 10.61 -4.99
C CYS A 87 -0.90 10.11 -3.57
N PHE A 88 -2.08 9.58 -3.26
CA PHE A 88 -2.33 8.95 -1.97
C PHE A 88 -1.39 7.76 -1.76
N LEU A 89 -1.24 6.90 -2.76
CA LEU A 89 -0.37 5.74 -2.67
C LEU A 89 1.09 6.17 -2.47
N ALA A 90 1.55 7.19 -3.19
CA ALA A 90 2.90 7.71 -3.04
C ALA A 90 3.14 8.25 -1.64
N ALA A 91 2.19 9.01 -1.11
CA ALA A 91 2.27 9.57 0.24
C ALA A 91 2.31 8.46 1.29
N MET A 92 1.46 7.43 1.12
CA MET A 92 1.43 6.27 2.02
C MET A 92 2.74 5.49 1.96
N THR A 93 3.34 5.35 0.77
CA THR A 93 4.62 4.68 0.61
C THR A 93 5.69 5.38 1.43
N LEU A 94 5.76 6.69 1.34
CA LEU A 94 6.74 7.48 2.09
C LEU A 94 6.49 7.39 3.60
N GLU A 95 5.24 7.44 4.03
CA GLU A 95 4.90 7.31 5.45
C GLU A 95 5.32 5.94 6.00
N CYS A 96 5.02 4.88 5.27
CA CYS A 96 5.38 3.52 5.69
C CYS A 96 6.90 3.37 5.75
N TYR A 97 7.61 3.91 4.79
CA TYR A 97 9.08 3.88 4.76
C TYR A 97 9.66 4.62 5.96
N GLU A 98 9.18 5.82 6.25
CA GLU A 98 9.66 6.62 7.37
C GLU A 98 9.42 5.92 8.70
N GLN A 99 8.23 5.33 8.88
CA GLN A 99 7.93 4.57 10.11
C GLN A 99 8.85 3.35 10.25
N SER A 100 9.13 2.68 9.15
CA SER A 100 10.06 1.55 9.12
C SER A 100 11.46 1.98 9.55
N MET A 101 11.94 3.12 9.05
CA MET A 101 13.24 3.65 9.41
C MET A 101 13.31 4.08 10.87
N LYS A 102 12.26 4.69 11.39
CA LYS A 102 12.19 5.06 12.82
C LYS A 102 12.25 3.84 13.72
N ALA A 103 11.55 2.77 13.35
CA ALA A 103 11.58 1.53 14.12
C ALA A 103 12.97 0.91 14.14
N GLN A 104 13.68 0.93 13.01
CA GLN A 104 15.06 0.44 12.94
C GLN A 104 16.01 1.30 13.78
N GLN A 105 15.87 2.60 13.69
CA GLN A 105 16.70 3.52 14.46
C GLN A 105 16.51 3.34 15.95
N ASN A 106 15.25 3.18 16.40
CA ASN A 106 14.95 2.94 17.80
C ASN A 106 15.57 1.63 18.30
N ARG A 107 15.58 0.58 17.49
CA ARG A 107 16.22 -0.68 17.83
C ARG A 107 17.73 -0.54 17.94
N LEU A 108 18.35 0.22 17.05
CA LEU A 108 19.79 0.47 17.07
C LEU A 108 20.19 1.30 18.30
N GLU A 109 19.39 2.30 18.65
CA GLU A 109 19.63 3.12 19.84
C GLU A 109 19.53 2.29 21.11
N LYS A 110 18.54 1.39 21.21
CA LYS A 110 18.42 0.48 22.35
C LYS A 110 19.63 -0.44 22.46
N THR A 111 20.10 -0.96 21.34
CA THR A 111 21.29 -1.82 21.33
C THR A 111 22.54 -1.05 21.79
N SER A 112 22.67 0.21 21.37
CA SER A 112 23.78 1.06 21.79
C SER A 112 23.74 1.37 23.26
N MET A 113 22.55 1.52 23.84
CA MET A 113 22.39 1.85 25.25
C MET A 113 22.67 0.66 26.18
N ASP A 114 22.55 -0.55 25.67
CA ASP A 114 22.79 -1.77 26.45
C ASP A 114 24.28 -2.15 26.54
N ILE A 115 25.15 -1.40 25.90
CA ILE A 115 26.59 -1.55 25.98
C ILE A 115 27.18 -0.59 27.03
#